data_42dafaa95ccd07ea5e32418049f6a09e
#
_entry.id   42dafaa95ccd07ea5e32418049f6a09e
#
_cell.length_a   1.000
_cell.length_b   1.000
_cell.length_c   1.000
_cell.angle_alpha   90.00
_cell.angle_beta   90.00
_cell.angle_gamma   90.00
#
_symmetry.space_group_name_H-M   'P 1'
#
loop_
_entity.id
_entity.type
_entity.pdbx_description
1 polymer ?
#
loop_
_entity_poly.entity_id
_entity_poly.type
_entity_poly.pdbx_seq_one_letter_code
_entity_poly.pdbx_strand_id
1 'polypeptide(L)'
;MPEVLECWLHGTHVGRFERQTGRAARLRRHGSELAYCFVEQLAINTAIGNADAHAKNYSIMLENEPCLSPLYDLVPLGAYPQYSQRLTMPIGSRRHTGNITLKDWNALAVDCDLEPDHVVNIVSDVNQRLSSQLEPALGEFAAQYSNLDKAVRQMQRYMARNI
;
A
#
# COMPACT_ATOMS: atom_id res chain seq x y z
N MET A 1 -20.14 -3.11 19.54
CA MET A 1 -18.82 -3.35 20.13
C MET A 1 -17.79 -3.33 19.02
N PRO A 2 -16.59 -2.76 19.18
CA PRO A 2 -15.55 -2.88 18.18
C PRO A 2 -15.22 -4.38 18.03
N GLU A 3 -15.14 -4.82 16.79
CA GLU A 3 -14.71 -6.18 16.49
C GLU A 3 -13.19 -6.22 16.63
N VAL A 4 -12.72 -6.94 17.65
CA VAL A 4 -11.30 -7.04 18.00
C VAL A 4 -10.84 -8.43 17.61
N LEU A 5 -9.81 -8.51 16.77
CA LEU A 5 -9.12 -9.75 16.44
C LEU A 5 -7.74 -9.73 17.11
N GLU A 6 -7.54 -10.56 18.10
CA GLU A 6 -6.23 -10.78 18.70
C GLU A 6 -5.48 -11.82 17.88
N CYS A 7 -4.28 -11.45 17.42
CA CYS A 7 -3.42 -12.33 16.65
C CYS A 7 -2.39 -13.00 17.55
N TRP A 8 -2.45 -14.32 17.61
CA TRP A 8 -1.51 -15.15 18.36
C TRP A 8 -0.77 -16.08 17.42
N LEU A 9 0.53 -16.24 17.62
CA LEU A 9 1.32 -17.18 16.88
C LEU A 9 2.21 -17.99 17.81
N HIS A 10 2.17 -19.30 17.67
CA HIS A 10 2.93 -20.23 18.54
C HIS A 10 2.87 -19.86 20.03
N GLY A 11 1.71 -19.39 20.48
CA GLY A 11 1.50 -18.97 21.87
C GLY A 11 2.01 -17.57 22.22
N THR A 12 2.59 -16.83 21.25
CA THR A 12 3.03 -15.45 21.43
C THR A 12 1.98 -14.49 20.87
N HIS A 13 1.60 -13.48 21.64
CA HIS A 13 0.71 -12.42 21.16
C HIS A 13 1.47 -11.50 20.20
N VAL A 14 1.14 -11.55 18.92
CA VAL A 14 1.84 -10.81 17.86
C VAL A 14 1.16 -9.53 17.44
N GLY A 15 -0.10 -9.32 17.84
CA GLY A 15 -0.79 -8.07 17.56
C GLY A 15 -2.29 -8.14 17.80
N ARG A 16 -2.92 -6.99 17.67
CA ARG A 16 -4.36 -6.81 17.85
C ARG A 16 -4.90 -6.00 16.69
N PHE A 17 -5.92 -6.51 15.99
CA PHE A 17 -6.68 -5.77 14.99
C PHE A 17 -7.99 -5.30 15.61
N GLU A 18 -8.19 -3.99 15.61
CA GLU A 18 -9.47 -3.41 16.02
C GLU A 18 -10.20 -2.90 14.76
N ARG A 19 -11.36 -3.50 14.48
CA ARG A 19 -12.28 -2.96 13.49
C ARG A 19 -13.11 -1.87 14.16
N GLN A 20 -12.75 -0.63 13.90
CA GLN A 20 -13.63 0.50 14.21
C GLN A 20 -14.57 0.71 13.02
N THR A 21 -15.88 0.70 13.27
CA THR A 21 -16.90 1.02 12.28
C THR A 21 -16.61 2.39 11.68
N GLY A 22 -16.22 2.41 10.40
CA GLY A 22 -15.95 3.63 9.64
C GLY A 22 -14.50 4.14 9.60
N ARG A 23 -13.54 3.50 10.26
CA ARG A 23 -12.12 3.87 10.24
C ARG A 23 -11.22 2.68 9.95
N ALA A 24 -10.03 2.95 9.38
CA ALA A 24 -9.03 1.95 9.06
C ALA A 24 -8.68 1.07 10.28
N ALA A 25 -8.42 -0.21 10.02
CA ALA A 25 -7.97 -1.13 11.06
C ALA A 25 -6.66 -0.61 11.67
N ARG A 26 -6.63 -0.45 12.99
CA ARG A 26 -5.41 -0.08 13.72
C ARG A 26 -4.57 -1.32 13.97
N LEU A 27 -3.34 -1.31 13.51
CA LEU A 27 -2.31 -2.26 13.91
C LEU A 27 -1.68 -1.75 15.22
N ARG A 28 -2.06 -2.33 16.36
CA ARG A 28 -1.44 -2.00 17.65
C ARG A 28 -0.46 -3.09 18.06
N ARG A 29 0.83 -2.73 18.08
CA ARG A 29 2.02 -3.31 18.72
C ARG A 29 2.52 -4.68 18.25
N HIS A 30 3.63 -4.74 17.65
CA HIS A 30 5.03 -4.83 18.04
C HIS A 30 5.89 -4.29 16.91
N GLY A 31 6.60 -3.21 17.23
CA GLY A 31 7.59 -2.59 16.36
C GLY A 31 7.00 -1.53 15.43
N SER A 32 7.34 -0.29 15.71
CA SER A 32 7.18 0.82 14.76
C SER A 32 7.74 0.45 13.37
N GLU A 33 8.77 -0.37 13.32
CA GLU A 33 9.39 -0.87 12.08
C GLU A 33 8.42 -1.66 11.20
N LEU A 34 7.67 -2.63 11.74
CA LEU A 34 6.66 -3.38 10.98
C LEU A 34 5.56 -2.48 10.43
N ALA A 35 5.13 -1.49 11.23
CA ALA A 35 4.13 -0.54 10.79
C ALA A 35 4.65 0.36 9.66
N TYR A 36 5.90 0.79 9.72
CA TYR A 36 6.52 1.57 8.65
C TYR A 36 6.80 0.74 7.40
N CYS A 37 7.20 -0.52 7.53
CA CYS A 37 7.25 -1.46 6.39
C CYS A 37 5.87 -1.65 5.74
N PHE A 38 4.81 -1.72 6.55
CA PHE A 38 3.45 -1.77 6.03
C PHE A 38 3.05 -0.49 5.29
N VAL A 39 3.43 0.68 5.82
CA VAL A 39 3.23 1.97 5.13
C VAL A 39 3.96 2.00 3.79
N GLU A 40 5.18 1.49 3.71
CA GLU A 40 5.94 1.39 2.46
C GLU A 40 5.19 0.52 1.44
N GLN A 41 4.75 -0.67 1.83
CA GLN A 41 3.97 -1.56 0.95
C GLN A 41 2.63 -0.93 0.54
N LEU A 42 1.98 -0.23 1.45
CA LEU A 42 0.74 0.49 1.17
C LEU A 42 0.97 1.65 0.19
N ALA A 43 2.09 2.37 0.32
CA ALA A 43 2.47 3.43 -0.59
C ALA A 43 2.72 2.90 -2.01
N ILE A 44 3.42 1.77 -2.16
CA ILE A 44 3.62 1.13 -3.46
C ILE A 44 2.28 0.75 -4.09
N ASN A 45 1.39 0.06 -3.35
CA ASN A 45 0.05 -0.30 -3.83
C ASN A 45 -0.77 0.91 -4.26
N THR A 46 -0.69 1.98 -3.47
CA THR A 46 -1.38 3.24 -3.77
C THR A 46 -0.84 3.90 -5.03
N ALA A 47 0.47 3.98 -5.16
CA ALA A 47 1.15 4.61 -6.29
C ALA A 47 0.83 3.91 -7.63
N ILE A 48 0.81 2.56 -7.65
CA ILE A 48 0.43 1.81 -8.85
C ILE A 48 -1.10 1.76 -9.07
N GLY A 49 -1.89 2.30 -8.16
CA GLY A 49 -3.34 2.30 -8.25
C GLY A 49 -3.98 0.94 -8.00
N ASN A 50 -3.41 0.13 -7.11
CA ASN A 50 -4.02 -1.13 -6.70
C ASN A 50 -5.21 -0.87 -5.77
N ALA A 51 -6.39 -0.67 -6.36
CA ALA A 51 -7.62 -0.44 -5.61
C ALA A 51 -8.06 -1.65 -4.79
N ASP A 52 -7.64 -2.85 -5.17
CA ASP A 52 -8.00 -4.12 -4.53
C ASP A 52 -7.01 -4.56 -3.43
N ALA A 53 -6.03 -3.73 -3.11
CA ALA A 53 -5.10 -3.99 -2.01
C ALA A 53 -5.83 -4.03 -0.66
N HIS A 54 -6.36 -5.19 -0.30
CA HIS A 54 -7.06 -5.42 0.97
C HIS A 54 -6.14 -6.09 2.01
N ALA A 55 -6.56 -6.13 3.26
CA ALA A 55 -5.74 -6.64 4.37
C ALA A 55 -5.19 -8.08 4.18
N LYS A 56 -5.83 -8.91 3.35
CA LYS A 56 -5.36 -10.27 3.04
C LYS A 56 -4.17 -10.30 2.08
N ASN A 57 -3.85 -9.18 1.41
CA ASN A 57 -2.70 -9.05 0.52
C ASN A 57 -1.42 -8.67 1.29
N TYR A 58 -1.47 -8.64 2.61
CA TYR A 58 -0.33 -8.38 3.47
C TYR A 58 -0.19 -9.52 4.47
N SER A 59 1.00 -10.10 4.54
CA SER A 59 1.29 -11.22 5.42
C SER A 59 2.52 -10.93 6.28
N ILE A 60 2.52 -11.45 7.49
CA ILE A 60 3.65 -11.39 8.39
C ILE A 60 4.35 -12.74 8.37
N MET A 61 5.63 -12.75 8.05
CA MET A 61 6.50 -13.90 8.19
C MET A 61 7.06 -13.94 9.61
N LEU A 62 7.17 -15.14 10.14
CA LEU A 62 7.39 -15.37 11.58
C LEU A 62 8.58 -16.30 11.82
N GLU A 63 9.59 -16.19 10.97
CA GLU A 63 10.78 -17.03 11.13
C GLU A 63 11.58 -16.61 12.38
N ASN A 64 12.61 -15.77 12.29
CA ASN A 64 13.39 -15.37 13.44
C ASN A 64 12.86 -14.11 14.12
N GLU A 65 12.64 -13.05 13.30
CA GLU A 65 11.99 -11.82 13.73
C GLU A 65 10.77 -11.57 12.83
N PRO A 66 9.64 -11.11 13.38
CA PRO A 66 8.48 -10.81 12.57
C PRO A 66 8.80 -9.76 11.51
N CYS A 67 8.55 -10.07 10.25
CA CYS A 67 8.70 -9.13 9.14
C CYS A 67 7.53 -9.26 8.17
N LEU A 68 7.27 -8.23 7.38
CA LEU A 68 6.29 -8.35 6.30
C LEU A 68 6.83 -9.25 5.18
N SER A 69 5.95 -10.05 4.61
CA SER A 69 6.28 -10.79 3.39
C SER A 69 6.61 -9.83 2.26
N PRO A 70 7.38 -10.26 1.25
CA PRO A 70 7.45 -9.54 0.00
C PRO A 70 6.05 -9.25 -0.54
N LEU A 71 5.92 -8.14 -1.28
CA LEU A 71 4.66 -7.78 -1.94
C LEU A 71 4.21 -8.86 -2.92
N TYR A 72 2.93 -9.15 -2.91
CA TYR A 72 2.25 -10.03 -3.86
C TYR A 72 0.89 -9.43 -4.23
N ASP A 73 0.28 -9.95 -5.29
CA ASP A 73 -1.01 -9.50 -5.79
C ASP A 73 -1.04 -7.99 -6.16
N LEU A 74 0.03 -7.53 -6.78
CA LEU A 74 0.20 -6.16 -7.26
C LEU A 74 -0.55 -5.97 -8.58
N VAL A 75 -1.76 -5.45 -8.53
CA VAL A 75 -2.60 -5.24 -9.71
C VAL A 75 -2.83 -3.75 -9.96
N PRO A 76 -2.31 -3.16 -11.04
CA PRO A 76 -2.42 -1.73 -11.31
C PRO A 76 -3.83 -1.36 -11.86
N LEU A 77 -4.87 -1.58 -11.06
CA LEU A 77 -6.27 -1.31 -11.47
C LEU A 77 -6.50 0.14 -11.88
N GLY A 78 -5.73 1.07 -11.32
CA GLY A 78 -5.77 2.48 -11.68
C GLY A 78 -5.51 2.76 -13.15
N ALA A 79 -4.74 1.90 -13.83
CA ALA A 79 -4.50 1.99 -15.26
C ALA A 79 -5.71 1.54 -16.12
N TYR A 80 -6.73 0.94 -15.51
CA TYR A 80 -7.86 0.33 -16.19
C TYR A 80 -9.19 0.94 -15.70
N PRO A 81 -9.68 2.02 -16.33
CA PRO A 81 -10.86 2.78 -15.88
C PRO A 81 -12.17 1.97 -15.79
N GLN A 82 -12.24 0.81 -16.46
CA GLN A 82 -13.41 -0.07 -16.43
C GLN A 82 -13.56 -0.81 -15.09
N TYR A 83 -12.53 -0.86 -14.27
CA TYR A 83 -12.58 -1.46 -12.94
C TYR A 83 -12.82 -0.41 -11.86
N SER A 84 -13.30 -0.86 -10.71
CA SER A 84 -13.51 0.02 -9.56
C SER A 84 -12.19 0.65 -9.13
N GLN A 85 -12.20 1.97 -8.98
CA GLN A 85 -11.07 2.75 -8.47
C GLN A 85 -11.20 2.99 -6.94
N ARG A 86 -12.16 2.34 -6.30
CA ARG A 86 -12.41 2.49 -4.88
C ARG A 86 -11.43 1.64 -4.09
N LEU A 87 -10.61 2.29 -3.28
CA LEU A 87 -9.68 1.63 -2.36
C LEU A 87 -10.42 0.74 -1.37
N THR A 88 -9.97 -0.48 -1.22
CA THR A 88 -10.44 -1.41 -0.20
C THR A 88 -9.98 -0.97 1.19
N MET A 89 -8.76 -0.43 1.29
CA MET A 89 -8.24 0.22 2.48
C MET A 89 -8.06 1.72 2.21
N PRO A 90 -8.82 2.60 2.87
CA PRO A 90 -8.71 4.04 2.68
C PRO A 90 -7.38 4.58 3.18
N ILE A 91 -6.86 5.63 2.53
CA ILE A 91 -5.73 6.42 3.02
C ILE A 91 -6.28 7.70 3.65
N GLY A 92 -6.19 7.81 4.97
CA GLY A 92 -6.91 8.84 5.70
C GLY A 92 -8.40 8.83 5.37
N SER A 93 -8.92 9.91 4.82
CA SER A 93 -10.32 10.00 4.38
C SER A 93 -10.55 9.57 2.92
N ARG A 94 -9.49 9.35 2.13
CA ARG A 94 -9.58 9.02 0.70
C ARG A 94 -9.97 7.58 0.47
N ARG A 95 -10.93 7.41 -0.45
CA ARG A 95 -11.47 6.10 -0.81
C ARG A 95 -11.31 5.77 -2.29
N HIS A 96 -10.53 6.55 -3.04
CA HIS A 96 -10.27 6.35 -4.47
C HIS A 96 -8.78 6.49 -4.75
N THR A 97 -8.26 5.74 -5.71
CA THR A 97 -6.85 5.68 -6.09
C THR A 97 -6.29 7.02 -6.60
N GLY A 98 -7.12 7.87 -7.16
CA GLY A 98 -6.69 9.19 -7.62
C GLY A 98 -6.70 10.25 -6.53
N ASN A 99 -5.81 11.26 -6.66
CA ASN A 99 -5.78 12.45 -5.81
C ASN A 99 -5.48 12.20 -4.32
N ILE A 100 -4.72 11.15 -4.00
CA ILE A 100 -4.19 10.94 -2.65
C ILE A 100 -3.01 11.89 -2.46
N THR A 101 -3.07 12.67 -1.40
CA THR A 101 -2.09 13.71 -1.09
C THR A 101 -1.31 13.38 0.18
N LEU A 102 -0.20 14.07 0.42
CA LEU A 102 0.56 13.94 1.66
C LEU A 102 -0.28 14.28 2.91
N LYS A 103 -1.33 15.12 2.77
CA LYS A 103 -2.26 15.37 3.88
C LYS A 103 -3.07 14.14 4.26
N ASP A 104 -3.42 13.31 3.29
CA ASP A 104 -4.16 12.07 3.54
C ASP A 104 -3.25 11.05 4.25
N TRP A 105 -1.96 11.00 3.90
CA TRP A 105 -0.96 10.19 4.57
C TRP A 105 -0.67 10.67 6.00
N ASN A 106 -0.60 11.99 6.21
CA ASN A 106 -0.52 12.55 7.56
C ASN A 106 -1.72 12.15 8.42
N ALA A 107 -2.92 12.21 7.87
CA ALA A 107 -4.13 11.80 8.60
C ALA A 107 -4.09 10.31 8.95
N LEU A 108 -3.63 9.45 8.03
CA LEU A 108 -3.41 8.03 8.29
C LEU A 108 -2.38 7.82 9.41
N ALA A 109 -1.26 8.55 9.39
CA ALA A 109 -0.22 8.46 10.41
C ALA A 109 -0.79 8.77 11.80
N VAL A 110 -1.52 9.88 11.94
CA VAL A 110 -2.17 10.29 13.20
C VAL A 110 -3.19 9.24 13.65
N ASP A 111 -4.02 8.74 12.73
CA ASP A 111 -5.03 7.72 13.03
C ASP A 111 -4.41 6.38 13.50
N CYS A 112 -3.16 6.10 13.08
CA CYS A 112 -2.43 4.88 13.41
C CYS A 112 -1.40 5.03 14.54
N ASP A 113 -1.33 6.19 15.19
CA ASP A 113 -0.32 6.53 16.20
C ASP A 113 1.13 6.40 15.68
N LEU A 114 1.35 6.76 14.38
CA LEU A 114 2.66 6.82 13.73
C LEU A 114 3.14 8.25 13.64
N GLU A 115 4.47 8.42 13.50
CA GLU A 115 5.08 9.74 13.30
C GLU A 115 4.76 10.27 11.88
N PRO A 116 4.04 11.39 11.74
CA PRO A 116 3.59 11.88 10.43
C PRO A 116 4.73 12.20 9.47
N ASP A 117 5.80 12.85 9.94
CA ASP A 117 6.94 13.20 9.09
C ASP A 117 7.65 11.96 8.57
N HIS A 118 7.75 10.91 9.37
CA HIS A 118 8.33 9.65 8.94
C HIS A 118 7.48 8.98 7.86
N VAL A 119 6.16 8.92 8.04
CA VAL A 119 5.23 8.38 7.03
C VAL A 119 5.33 9.14 5.72
N VAL A 120 5.36 10.47 5.77
CA VAL A 120 5.50 11.33 4.58
C VAL A 120 6.83 11.08 3.87
N ASN A 121 7.92 10.92 4.61
CA ASN A 121 9.24 10.61 4.04
C ASN A 121 9.25 9.26 3.34
N ILE A 122 8.65 8.21 3.94
CA ILE A 122 8.52 6.88 3.31
C ILE A 122 7.74 7.00 1.98
N VAL A 123 6.60 7.67 2.00
CA VAL A 123 5.77 7.83 0.80
C VAL A 123 6.50 8.60 -0.30
N SER A 124 7.20 9.66 0.08
CA SER A 124 7.98 10.47 -0.87
C SER A 124 9.13 9.67 -1.48
N ASP A 125 9.84 8.89 -0.68
CA ASP A 125 10.92 8.01 -1.15
C ASP A 125 10.39 6.92 -2.09
N VAL A 126 9.27 6.27 -1.74
CA VAL A 126 8.61 5.29 -2.61
C VAL A 126 8.24 5.91 -3.96
N ASN A 127 7.61 7.07 -3.97
CA ASN A 127 7.23 7.75 -5.19
C ASN A 127 8.45 8.13 -6.04
N GLN A 128 9.51 8.62 -5.43
CA GLN A 128 10.76 8.96 -6.12
C GLN A 128 11.41 7.72 -6.75
N ARG A 129 11.52 6.62 -6.00
CA ARG A 129 12.06 5.35 -6.51
C ARG A 129 11.23 4.79 -7.65
N LEU A 130 9.90 4.78 -7.52
CA LEU A 130 9.01 4.33 -8.59
C LEU A 130 9.13 5.20 -9.83
N SER A 131 9.14 6.53 -9.69
CA SER A 131 9.31 7.45 -10.82
C SER A 131 10.62 7.22 -11.58
N SER A 132 11.70 6.91 -10.86
CA SER A 132 13.02 6.73 -11.49
C SER A 132 13.24 5.35 -12.11
N GLN A 133 12.62 4.31 -11.56
CA GLN A 133 12.91 2.91 -11.92
C GLN A 133 11.83 2.25 -12.78
N LEU A 134 10.59 2.68 -12.65
CA LEU A 134 9.49 2.00 -13.32
C LEU A 134 9.48 2.23 -14.82
N GLU A 135 9.81 3.43 -15.28
CA GLU A 135 9.80 3.73 -16.71
C GLU A 135 10.88 2.95 -17.51
N PRO A 136 12.14 2.86 -17.04
CA PRO A 136 13.12 1.96 -17.63
C PRO A 136 12.65 0.49 -17.63
N ALA A 137 12.13 0.00 -16.52
CA ALA A 137 11.65 -1.39 -16.40
C ALA A 137 10.48 -1.68 -17.35
N LEU A 138 9.54 -0.76 -17.49
CA LEU A 138 8.44 -0.89 -18.45
C LEU A 138 8.92 -0.86 -19.89
N GLY A 139 9.96 -0.08 -20.20
CA GLY A 139 10.59 -0.04 -21.51
C GLY A 139 11.26 -1.37 -21.87
N GLU A 140 12.05 -1.93 -20.97
CA GLU A 140 12.66 -3.26 -21.13
C GLU A 140 11.60 -4.35 -21.31
N PHE A 141 10.55 -4.31 -20.50
CA PHE A 141 9.44 -5.25 -20.58
C PHE A 141 8.69 -5.17 -21.91
N ALA A 142 8.41 -3.95 -22.40
CA ALA A 142 7.78 -3.74 -23.71
C ALA A 142 8.64 -4.23 -24.86
N ALA A 143 9.96 -4.08 -24.78
CA ALA A 143 10.89 -4.59 -25.78
C ALA A 143 10.89 -6.13 -25.84
N GLN A 144 10.72 -6.78 -24.68
CA GLN A 144 10.68 -8.24 -24.58
C GLN A 144 9.32 -8.82 -24.99
N TYR A 145 8.22 -8.11 -24.73
CA TYR A 145 6.84 -8.59 -24.89
C TYR A 145 5.99 -7.61 -25.71
N SER A 146 6.15 -7.60 -27.01
CA SER A 146 5.48 -6.65 -27.94
C SER A 146 3.94 -6.69 -27.88
N ASN A 147 3.36 -7.82 -27.48
CA ASN A 147 1.91 -7.95 -27.31
C ASN A 147 1.35 -7.21 -26.09
N LEU A 148 2.20 -6.72 -25.18
CA LEU A 148 1.81 -6.02 -23.96
C LEU A 148 1.95 -4.49 -24.05
N ASP A 149 2.35 -3.95 -25.18
CA ASP A 149 2.51 -2.52 -25.45
C ASP A 149 1.34 -1.66 -24.96
N LYS A 150 0.11 -2.12 -25.14
CA LYS A 150 -1.08 -1.39 -24.71
C LYS A 150 -1.14 -1.28 -23.19
N ALA A 151 -0.85 -2.36 -22.49
CA ALA A 151 -0.86 -2.40 -21.02
C ALA A 151 0.25 -1.52 -20.43
N VAL A 152 1.45 -1.59 -21.02
CA VAL A 152 2.60 -0.73 -20.66
C VAL A 152 2.24 0.74 -20.79
N ARG A 153 1.70 1.16 -21.95
CA ARG A 153 1.29 2.55 -22.17
C ARG A 153 0.17 3.01 -21.25
N GLN A 154 -0.75 2.14 -20.87
CA GLN A 154 -1.79 2.46 -19.88
C GLN A 154 -1.18 2.71 -18.51
N MET A 155 -0.25 1.85 -18.08
CA MET A 155 0.46 1.99 -16.82
C MET A 155 1.27 3.28 -16.77
N GLN A 156 2.08 3.55 -17.80
CA GLN A 156 2.86 4.79 -17.91
C GLN A 156 1.99 6.04 -17.79
N ARG A 157 0.84 6.07 -18.48
CA ARG A 157 -0.11 7.20 -18.40
C ARG A 157 -0.71 7.37 -17.01
N TYR A 158 -0.98 6.26 -16.34
CA TYR A 158 -1.51 6.32 -14.97
C TYR A 158 -0.46 6.89 -14.02
N MET A 159 0.77 6.36 -14.06
CA MET A 159 1.88 6.78 -13.21
C MET A 159 2.22 8.25 -13.39
N ALA A 160 2.34 8.72 -14.63
CA ALA A 160 2.64 10.13 -14.94
C ALA A 160 1.60 11.15 -14.40
N ARG A 161 0.43 10.67 -13.95
CA ARG A 161 -0.62 11.53 -13.38
C ARG A 161 -0.70 11.46 -11.86
N ASN A 162 -0.14 10.41 -11.25
CA ASN A 162 -0.41 10.08 -9.85
C ASN A 162 0.86 9.95 -9.00
N ILE A 163 2.03 9.93 -9.60
CA ILE A 163 3.36 10.02 -8.97
C ILE A 163 4.08 11.25 -9.49
#